data_907808adec5e2b4fbf1d0f68ae1e295f
#
_entry.id   907808adec5e2b4fbf1d0f68ae1e295f
#
_cell.length_a   1.000
_cell.length_b   1.000
_cell.length_c   1.000
_cell.angle_alpha   90.00
_cell.angle_beta   90.00
_cell.angle_gamma   90.00
#
_symmetry.space_group_name_H-M   'P 1'
#
loop_
_entity.id
_entity.type
_entity.pdbx_description
1 polymer ?
#
loop_
_entity_poly.entity_id
_entity_poly.type
_entity_poly.pdbx_seq_one_letter_code
_entity_poly.pdbx_strand_id
1 'polypeptide(L)'
;MATTFDDLKRFMDESELKYESHEEDQVLAIGFGCEPTETTYRDAAGDPHVQVIVRIAEEGELVAVCAPRTWNLADCDHRQAVCEAATLIQAQMKLIRFDLDADTWELQLNIEIPLEKAPMCGQQLHRAIAGILIAIRRYDPVVRHAMETGEVDFDLITKETPTTHPTDVTRILDLANDAGGLDAIEQLLGDSDAPAIEF
;
A
#
# COMPACT_ATOMS: atom_id res chain seq x y z
N MET A 1 22.74 -10.00 -11.38
CA MET A 1 21.88 -9.83 -12.57
C MET A 1 20.73 -8.93 -12.11
N ALA A 2 20.33 -7.97 -12.91
CA ALA A 2 19.18 -7.14 -12.62
C ALA A 2 17.90 -8.00 -12.48
N THR A 3 16.93 -7.52 -11.74
CA THR A 3 15.61 -8.16 -11.61
C THR A 3 14.85 -8.04 -12.94
N THR A 4 14.24 -9.10 -13.39
CA THR A 4 13.46 -9.13 -14.62
C THR A 4 11.96 -9.09 -14.34
N PHE A 5 11.16 -8.72 -15.34
CA PHE A 5 9.71 -8.77 -15.24
C PHE A 5 9.19 -10.21 -14.99
N ASP A 6 9.85 -11.21 -15.57
CA ASP A 6 9.53 -12.61 -15.31
C ASP A 6 9.86 -13.04 -13.87
N ASP A 7 10.87 -12.44 -13.25
CA ASP A 7 11.11 -12.65 -11.81
C ASP A 7 9.95 -12.12 -10.96
N LEU A 8 9.41 -10.93 -11.29
CA LEU A 8 8.26 -10.38 -10.58
C LEU A 8 7.03 -11.29 -10.73
N LYS A 9 6.71 -11.73 -11.94
CA LYS A 9 5.61 -12.69 -12.17
C LYS A 9 5.80 -13.97 -11.37
N ARG A 10 7.00 -14.55 -11.40
CA ARG A 10 7.30 -15.75 -10.62
C ARG A 10 7.07 -15.54 -9.13
N PHE A 11 7.47 -14.40 -8.55
CA PHE A 11 7.24 -14.11 -7.13
C PHE A 11 5.75 -14.02 -6.78
N MET A 12 4.92 -13.47 -7.69
CA MET A 12 3.47 -13.46 -7.52
C MET A 12 2.89 -14.87 -7.58
N ASP A 13 3.31 -15.67 -8.57
CA ASP A 13 2.84 -17.05 -8.76
C ASP A 13 3.22 -17.95 -7.56
N GLU A 14 4.45 -17.81 -7.04
CA GLU A 14 4.91 -18.54 -5.85
C GLU A 14 4.09 -18.25 -4.59
N SER A 15 3.42 -17.10 -4.55
CA SER A 15 2.56 -16.67 -3.44
C SER A 15 1.08 -16.71 -3.78
N GLU A 16 0.71 -17.33 -4.90
CA GLU A 16 -0.68 -17.48 -5.36
C GLU A 16 -1.44 -16.14 -5.49
N LEU A 17 -0.73 -15.01 -5.58
CA LEU A 17 -1.33 -13.70 -5.76
C LEU A 17 -1.90 -13.55 -7.17
N LYS A 18 -3.17 -13.16 -7.26
CA LYS A 18 -3.82 -12.89 -8.53
C LYS A 18 -3.43 -11.50 -9.03
N TYR A 19 -3.00 -11.43 -10.28
CA TYR A 19 -2.57 -10.17 -10.91
C TYR A 19 -2.95 -10.13 -12.39
N GLU A 20 -3.03 -8.92 -12.93
CA GLU A 20 -3.05 -8.66 -14.36
C GLU A 20 -1.65 -8.24 -14.81
N SER A 21 -1.20 -8.78 -15.94
CA SER A 21 0.12 -8.50 -16.50
C SER A 21 0.01 -7.61 -17.73
N HIS A 22 0.71 -6.48 -17.71
CA HIS A 22 0.84 -5.55 -18.83
C HIS A 22 2.29 -5.59 -19.33
N GLU A 23 2.54 -6.50 -20.28
CA GLU A 23 3.90 -6.82 -20.73
C GLU A 23 4.62 -5.63 -21.39
N GLU A 24 3.91 -4.81 -22.17
CA GLU A 24 4.47 -3.66 -22.88
C GLU A 24 5.02 -2.60 -21.90
N ASP A 25 4.35 -2.41 -20.78
CA ASP A 25 4.70 -1.42 -19.76
C ASP A 25 5.51 -2.01 -18.61
N GLN A 26 5.72 -3.34 -18.61
CA GLN A 26 6.34 -4.10 -17.52
C GLN A 26 5.69 -3.83 -16.14
N VAL A 27 4.36 -3.90 -16.12
CA VAL A 27 3.52 -3.60 -14.96
C VAL A 27 2.68 -4.82 -14.57
N LEU A 28 2.62 -5.10 -13.26
CA LEU A 28 1.66 -6.02 -12.66
C LEU A 28 0.64 -5.20 -11.86
N ALA A 29 -0.64 -5.46 -12.08
CA ALA A 29 -1.74 -4.84 -11.35
C ALA A 29 -2.43 -5.88 -10.46
N ILE A 30 -2.59 -5.58 -9.18
CA ILE A 30 -3.17 -6.45 -8.16
C ILE A 30 -4.33 -5.70 -7.51
N GLY A 31 -5.51 -6.32 -7.42
CA GLY A 31 -6.68 -5.77 -6.74
C GLY A 31 -6.89 -6.43 -5.39
N PHE A 32 -7.06 -5.64 -4.34
CA PHE A 32 -7.43 -6.10 -3.01
C PHE A 32 -8.79 -5.53 -2.63
N GLY A 33 -9.76 -6.38 -2.33
CA GLY A 33 -11.06 -5.95 -1.81
C GLY A 33 -10.91 -5.21 -0.48
N CYS A 34 -11.75 -4.23 -0.24
CA CYS A 34 -11.76 -3.48 1.02
C CYS A 34 -13.19 -3.03 1.34
N GLU A 35 -13.44 -2.73 2.62
CA GLU A 35 -14.69 -2.12 3.01
C GLU A 35 -14.80 -0.67 2.50
N PRO A 36 -16.01 -0.17 2.21
CA PRO A 36 -16.21 1.21 1.74
C PRO A 36 -15.67 2.29 2.66
N THR A 37 -15.42 1.94 3.94
CA THR A 37 -14.90 2.84 4.96
C THR A 37 -13.38 2.89 5.01
N GLU A 38 -12.68 2.03 4.27
CA GLU A 38 -11.22 1.91 4.33
C GLU A 38 -10.49 2.75 3.29
N THR A 39 -11.17 3.13 2.21
CA THR A 39 -10.59 3.98 1.16
C THR A 39 -11.66 4.74 0.40
N THR A 40 -11.33 5.93 -0.10
CA THR A 40 -12.17 6.68 -1.04
C THR A 40 -12.01 6.20 -2.47
N TYR A 41 -11.01 5.39 -2.75
CA TYR A 41 -10.81 4.81 -4.07
C TYR A 41 -12.00 3.94 -4.48
N ARG A 42 -12.36 4.06 -5.77
CA ARG A 42 -13.37 3.22 -6.41
C ARG A 42 -12.81 2.77 -7.76
N ASP A 43 -13.05 1.53 -8.12
CA ASP A 43 -12.72 1.03 -9.44
C ASP A 43 -13.66 1.58 -10.53
N ALA A 44 -13.50 1.10 -11.76
CA ALA A 44 -14.37 1.49 -12.88
C ALA A 44 -15.84 1.03 -12.72
N ALA A 45 -16.09 0.00 -11.90
CA ALA A 45 -17.41 -0.49 -11.54
C ALA A 45 -18.02 0.25 -10.36
N GLY A 46 -17.23 1.07 -9.65
CA GLY A 46 -17.64 1.79 -8.46
C GLY A 46 -17.45 1.00 -7.17
N ASP A 47 -16.79 -0.14 -7.23
CA ASP A 47 -16.55 -1.00 -6.08
C ASP A 47 -15.34 -0.51 -5.27
N PRO A 48 -15.41 -0.58 -3.93
CA PRO A 48 -14.30 -0.20 -3.08
C PRO A 48 -13.22 -1.28 -3.14
N HIS A 49 -12.03 -0.93 -3.62
CA HIS A 49 -10.87 -1.78 -3.51
C HIS A 49 -9.57 -0.98 -3.58
N VAL A 50 -8.48 -1.55 -3.14
CA VAL A 50 -7.14 -1.00 -3.31
C VAL A 50 -6.48 -1.69 -4.50
N GLN A 51 -6.04 -0.90 -5.45
CA GLN A 51 -5.19 -1.36 -6.54
C GLN A 51 -3.73 -1.15 -6.13
N VAL A 52 -2.93 -2.20 -6.24
CA VAL A 52 -1.48 -2.13 -6.08
C VAL A 52 -0.83 -2.39 -7.44
N ILE A 53 0.04 -1.49 -7.83
CA ILE A 53 0.80 -1.57 -9.07
C ILE A 53 2.26 -1.88 -8.72
N VAL A 54 2.80 -2.91 -9.34
CA VAL A 54 4.23 -3.23 -9.29
C VAL A 54 4.83 -2.97 -10.65
N ARG A 55 5.86 -2.16 -10.71
CA ARG A 55 6.55 -1.78 -11.96
C ARG A 55 8.05 -1.97 -11.82
N ILE A 56 8.65 -2.50 -12.88
CA ILE A 56 10.09 -2.51 -13.02
C ILE A 56 10.53 -1.30 -13.85
N ALA A 57 11.62 -0.68 -13.47
CA ALA A 57 12.19 0.50 -14.13
C ALA A 57 13.71 0.40 -14.17
N GLU A 58 14.34 1.34 -14.89
CA GLU A 58 15.80 1.47 -14.97
C GLU A 58 16.49 0.15 -15.34
N GLU A 59 15.95 -0.54 -16.35
CA GLU A 59 16.49 -1.82 -16.85
C GLU A 59 16.62 -2.91 -15.78
N GLY A 60 15.74 -2.88 -14.76
CA GLY A 60 15.71 -3.85 -13.65
C GLY A 60 16.53 -3.43 -12.44
N GLU A 61 17.03 -2.19 -12.40
CA GLU A 61 17.75 -1.64 -11.25
C GLU A 61 16.85 -0.93 -10.24
N LEU A 62 15.57 -0.72 -10.59
CA LEU A 62 14.54 -0.14 -9.71
C LEU A 62 13.23 -0.93 -9.79
N VAL A 63 12.64 -1.26 -8.65
CA VAL A 63 11.26 -1.75 -8.56
C VAL A 63 10.44 -0.75 -7.78
N ALA A 64 9.33 -0.31 -8.38
CA ALA A 64 8.35 0.55 -7.74
C ALA A 64 7.07 -0.23 -7.42
N VAL A 65 6.56 -0.05 -6.21
CA VAL A 65 5.28 -0.60 -5.75
C VAL A 65 4.43 0.58 -5.28
N CYS A 66 3.26 0.78 -5.87
CA CYS A 66 2.40 1.89 -5.50
C CYS A 66 0.93 1.48 -5.40
N ALA A 67 0.18 2.20 -4.58
CA ALA A 67 -1.28 2.19 -4.57
C ALA A 67 -1.75 3.53 -5.13
N PRO A 68 -2.07 3.58 -6.43
CA PRO A 68 -2.54 4.81 -7.07
C PRO A 68 -3.93 5.16 -6.57
N ARG A 69 -4.27 6.45 -6.58
CA ARG A 69 -5.62 6.95 -6.30
C ARG A 69 -6.21 6.44 -4.98
N THR A 70 -5.37 6.23 -3.95
CA THR A 70 -5.83 5.73 -2.66
C THR A 70 -6.81 6.71 -2.01
N TRP A 71 -6.56 8.01 -2.14
CA TRP A 71 -7.49 9.07 -1.74
C TRP A 71 -7.61 10.11 -2.83
N ASN A 72 -8.85 10.48 -3.16
CA ASN A 72 -9.13 11.52 -4.14
C ASN A 72 -9.48 12.83 -3.42
N LEU A 73 -8.69 13.87 -3.65
CA LEU A 73 -8.83 15.18 -3.03
C LEU A 73 -9.39 16.23 -4.01
N ALA A 74 -9.84 15.84 -5.21
CA ALA A 74 -10.31 16.78 -6.23
C ALA A 74 -11.44 17.68 -5.71
N ASP A 75 -12.40 17.09 -4.99
CA ASP A 75 -13.54 17.79 -4.39
C ASP A 75 -13.39 18.03 -2.88
N CYS A 76 -12.17 17.88 -2.32
CA CYS A 76 -11.92 18.08 -0.89
C CYS A 76 -11.65 19.55 -0.58
N ASP A 77 -12.45 20.15 0.31
CA ASP A 77 -12.26 21.53 0.77
C ASP A 77 -11.07 21.69 1.71
N HIS A 78 -10.64 20.58 2.35
CA HIS A 78 -9.64 20.56 3.40
C HIS A 78 -8.29 19.97 2.97
N ARG A 79 -7.89 20.16 1.70
CA ARG A 79 -6.64 19.63 1.13
C ARG A 79 -5.40 19.93 1.95
N GLN A 80 -5.35 21.13 2.57
CA GLN A 80 -4.22 21.53 3.40
C GLN A 80 -4.08 20.64 4.65
N ALA A 81 -5.18 20.34 5.33
CA ALA A 81 -5.17 19.45 6.48
C ALA A 81 -4.76 18.02 6.10
N VAL A 82 -5.18 17.54 4.93
CA VAL A 82 -4.75 16.24 4.40
C VAL A 82 -3.24 16.23 4.12
N CYS A 83 -2.70 17.27 3.49
CA CYS A 83 -1.25 17.37 3.25
C CYS A 83 -0.46 17.43 4.55
N GLU A 84 -0.97 18.12 5.58
CA GLU A 84 -0.38 18.16 6.91
C GLU A 84 -0.40 16.76 7.56
N ALA A 85 -1.55 16.08 7.55
CA ALA A 85 -1.70 14.71 8.02
C ALA A 85 -0.71 13.78 7.33
N ALA A 86 -0.65 13.79 6.00
CA ALA A 86 0.27 12.97 5.20
C ALA A 86 1.74 13.22 5.60
N THR A 87 2.13 14.48 5.83
CA THR A 87 3.48 14.85 6.26
C THR A 87 3.81 14.27 7.63
N LEU A 88 2.88 14.33 8.58
CA LEU A 88 3.06 13.81 9.92
C LEU A 88 3.10 12.29 9.95
N ILE A 89 2.23 11.64 9.16
CA ILE A 89 2.24 10.18 8.96
C ILE A 89 3.56 9.76 8.33
N GLN A 90 4.07 10.50 7.34
CA GLN A 90 5.33 10.20 6.67
C GLN A 90 6.50 10.07 7.65
N ALA A 91 6.50 10.83 8.73
CA ALA A 91 7.53 10.76 9.78
C ALA A 91 7.51 9.42 10.56
N GLN A 92 6.40 8.67 10.51
CA GLN A 92 6.25 7.36 11.15
C GLN A 92 6.59 6.20 10.21
N MET A 93 6.74 6.45 8.91
CA MET A 93 7.01 5.43 7.90
C MET A 93 8.45 5.46 7.45
N LYS A 94 9.04 4.28 7.19
CA LYS A 94 10.46 4.18 6.79
C LYS A 94 10.66 4.16 5.27
N LEU A 95 9.85 3.40 4.54
CA LEU A 95 10.04 3.16 3.10
C LEU A 95 8.90 3.71 2.26
N ILE A 96 7.71 3.83 2.85
CA ILE A 96 6.50 4.26 2.17
C ILE A 96 6.47 5.78 2.17
N ARG A 97 6.13 6.38 1.04
CA ARG A 97 5.90 7.81 0.93
C ARG A 97 4.51 8.09 0.38
N PHE A 98 4.00 9.25 0.74
CA PHE A 98 2.85 9.85 0.08
C PHE A 98 3.31 10.64 -1.12
N ASP A 99 2.67 10.40 -2.27
CA ASP A 99 2.83 11.19 -3.48
C ASP A 99 1.49 11.81 -3.84
N LEU A 100 1.47 13.13 -4.02
CA LEU A 100 0.30 13.89 -4.44
C LEU A 100 0.46 14.29 -5.91
N ASP A 101 -0.47 13.84 -6.75
CA ASP A 101 -0.60 14.34 -8.11
C ASP A 101 -1.28 15.71 -8.07
N ALA A 102 -0.55 16.75 -8.46
CA ALA A 102 -1.04 18.13 -8.40
C ALA A 102 -2.08 18.46 -9.48
N ASP A 103 -2.14 17.68 -10.56
CA ASP A 103 -3.08 17.89 -11.66
C ASP A 103 -4.43 17.24 -11.36
N THR A 104 -4.41 16.04 -10.81
CA THR A 104 -5.64 15.27 -10.51
C THR A 104 -6.06 15.37 -9.04
N TRP A 105 -5.20 15.83 -8.15
CA TRP A 105 -5.40 15.84 -6.70
C TRP A 105 -5.60 14.43 -6.12
N GLU A 106 -4.99 13.45 -6.75
CA GLU A 106 -4.97 12.08 -6.25
C GLU A 106 -3.77 11.88 -5.32
N LEU A 107 -4.02 11.42 -4.10
CA LEU A 107 -3.01 11.06 -3.12
C LEU A 107 -2.79 9.57 -3.16
N GLN A 108 -1.55 9.13 -3.30
CA GLN A 108 -1.15 7.74 -3.42
C GLN A 108 -0.02 7.38 -2.47
N LEU A 109 0.13 6.09 -2.21
CA LEU A 109 1.28 5.53 -1.50
C LEU A 109 2.27 4.92 -2.49
N ASN A 110 3.55 5.10 -2.23
CA ASN A 110 4.60 4.63 -3.11
C ASN A 110 5.80 4.10 -2.32
N ILE A 111 6.41 3.02 -2.81
CA ILE A 111 7.69 2.46 -2.35
C ILE A 111 8.57 2.32 -3.59
N GLU A 112 9.77 2.86 -3.54
CA GLU A 112 10.80 2.63 -4.55
C GLU A 112 11.96 1.87 -3.92
N ILE A 113 12.31 0.75 -4.53
CA ILE A 113 13.38 -0.14 -4.07
C ILE A 113 14.51 -0.10 -5.11
N PRO A 114 15.57 0.67 -4.85
CA PRO A 114 16.74 0.62 -5.69
C PRO A 114 17.46 -0.71 -5.47
N LEU A 115 17.70 -1.43 -6.54
CA LEU A 115 18.33 -2.75 -6.52
C LEU A 115 19.77 -2.70 -6.99
N GLU A 116 20.12 -1.64 -7.74
CA GLU A 116 21.38 -1.55 -8.45
C GLU A 116 21.58 -2.82 -9.33
N LYS A 117 22.64 -3.57 -9.08
CA LYS A 117 22.90 -4.84 -9.78
C LYS A 117 22.50 -6.09 -8.98
N ALA A 118 21.86 -5.92 -7.81
CA ALA A 118 21.39 -7.02 -7.02
C ALA A 118 19.98 -7.49 -7.47
N PRO A 119 19.71 -8.80 -7.51
CA PRO A 119 18.36 -9.26 -7.78
C PRO A 119 17.48 -9.04 -6.55
N MET A 120 16.21 -8.66 -6.77
CA MET A 120 15.17 -8.69 -5.73
C MET A 120 14.84 -10.14 -5.37
N CYS A 121 14.43 -10.38 -4.14
CA CYS A 121 13.78 -11.62 -3.74
C CYS A 121 12.27 -11.42 -3.55
N GLY A 122 11.48 -12.50 -3.67
CA GLY A 122 10.03 -12.47 -3.51
C GLY A 122 9.60 -11.88 -2.16
N GLN A 123 10.33 -12.18 -1.08
CA GLN A 123 10.02 -11.66 0.25
C GLN A 123 10.12 -10.12 0.33
N GLN A 124 11.05 -9.50 -0.39
CA GLN A 124 11.14 -8.02 -0.46
C GLN A 124 9.92 -7.42 -1.15
N LEU A 125 9.49 -8.05 -2.26
CA LEU A 125 8.31 -7.62 -3.00
C LEU A 125 7.03 -7.76 -2.17
N HIS A 126 6.83 -8.92 -1.56
CA HIS A 126 5.65 -9.19 -0.71
C HIS A 126 5.60 -8.23 0.49
N ARG A 127 6.76 -7.95 1.10
CA ARG A 127 6.85 -6.97 2.19
C ARG A 127 6.47 -5.56 1.75
N ALA A 128 6.84 -5.16 0.54
CA ALA A 128 6.46 -3.86 0.00
C ALA A 128 4.95 -3.77 -0.24
N ILE A 129 4.35 -4.80 -0.84
CA ILE A 129 2.90 -4.86 -1.09
C ILE A 129 2.14 -4.83 0.25
N ALA A 130 2.49 -5.72 1.19
CA ALA A 130 1.87 -5.77 2.51
C ALA A 130 2.04 -4.45 3.28
N GLY A 131 3.21 -3.82 3.19
CA GLY A 131 3.48 -2.53 3.81
C GLY A 131 2.52 -1.43 3.34
N ILE A 132 2.22 -1.38 2.05
CA ILE A 132 1.25 -0.44 1.48
C ILE A 132 -0.16 -0.72 2.03
N LEU A 133 -0.59 -1.99 2.03
CA LEU A 133 -1.93 -2.36 2.54
C LEU A 133 -2.09 -2.01 4.03
N ILE A 134 -1.08 -2.31 4.84
CA ILE A 134 -1.04 -1.97 6.26
C ILE A 134 -1.10 -0.44 6.46
N ALA A 135 -0.34 0.31 5.65
CA ALA A 135 -0.33 1.77 5.74
C ALA A 135 -1.69 2.37 5.39
N ILE A 136 -2.35 1.87 4.34
CA ILE A 136 -3.71 2.29 3.99
C ILE A 136 -4.65 2.01 5.17
N ARG A 137 -4.69 0.77 5.64
CA ARG A 137 -5.57 0.36 6.74
C ARG A 137 -5.38 1.22 8.00
N ARG A 138 -4.13 1.49 8.34
CA ARG A 138 -3.80 2.25 9.54
C ARG A 138 -4.16 3.73 9.43
N TYR A 139 -3.84 4.35 8.30
CA TYR A 139 -3.87 5.80 8.17
C TYR A 139 -5.09 6.34 7.42
N ASP A 140 -5.90 5.47 6.81
CA ASP A 140 -7.16 5.90 6.18
C ASP A 140 -8.08 6.67 7.14
N PRO A 141 -8.28 6.25 8.41
CA PRO A 141 -9.09 7.04 9.35
C PRO A 141 -8.55 8.45 9.60
N VAL A 142 -7.23 8.63 9.65
CA VAL A 142 -6.59 9.94 9.83
C VAL A 142 -6.82 10.82 8.61
N VAL A 143 -6.55 10.27 7.41
CA VAL A 143 -6.71 10.99 6.15
C VAL A 143 -8.15 11.41 5.94
N ARG A 144 -9.11 10.49 6.18
CA ARG A 144 -10.55 10.78 6.07
C ARG A 144 -11.01 11.83 7.07
N HIS A 145 -10.56 11.73 8.32
CA HIS A 145 -10.88 12.75 9.33
C HIS A 145 -10.41 14.14 8.87
N ALA A 146 -9.18 14.24 8.36
CA ALA A 146 -8.66 15.49 7.82
C ALA A 146 -9.44 15.98 6.58
N MET A 147 -9.88 15.05 5.69
CA MET A 147 -10.73 15.38 4.53
C MET A 147 -12.10 15.95 4.95
N GLU A 148 -12.70 15.41 5.99
CA GLU A 148 -14.07 15.72 6.42
C GLU A 148 -14.13 16.96 7.31
N THR A 149 -13.16 17.12 8.23
CA THR A 149 -13.20 18.14 9.28
C THR A 149 -12.25 19.30 9.07
N GLY A 150 -11.19 19.09 8.29
CA GLY A 150 -10.08 20.06 8.18
C GLY A 150 -9.14 20.05 9.39
N GLU A 151 -9.24 19.07 10.28
CA GLU A 151 -8.41 18.91 11.45
C GLU A 151 -7.56 17.64 11.37
N VAL A 152 -6.37 17.64 11.95
CA VAL A 152 -5.49 16.49 12.01
C VAL A 152 -5.60 15.84 13.40
N ASP A 153 -6.00 14.58 13.44
CA ASP A 153 -6.04 13.81 14.68
C ASP A 153 -4.66 13.19 14.98
N PHE A 154 -3.91 13.86 15.86
CA PHE A 154 -2.57 13.41 16.28
C PHE A 154 -2.60 12.10 17.08
N ASP A 155 -3.66 11.85 17.85
CA ASP A 155 -3.78 10.63 18.66
C ASP A 155 -3.91 9.39 17.77
N LEU A 156 -4.59 9.50 16.64
CA LEU A 156 -4.66 8.45 15.65
C LEU A 156 -3.31 8.20 14.95
N ILE A 157 -2.51 9.25 14.73
CA ILE A 157 -1.19 9.11 14.08
C ILE A 157 -0.21 8.38 15.02
N THR A 158 -0.20 8.76 16.31
CA THR A 158 0.79 8.30 17.28
C THR A 158 0.45 6.98 17.95
N LYS A 159 -0.74 6.44 17.72
CA LYS A 159 -1.16 5.17 18.26
C LYS A 159 -0.15 4.07 17.88
N GLU A 160 0.39 3.38 18.87
CA GLU A 160 1.37 2.32 18.63
C GLU A 160 0.82 1.26 17.66
N THR A 161 1.62 0.95 16.66
CA THR A 161 1.30 -0.13 15.70
C THR A 161 1.87 -1.42 16.24
N PRO A 162 1.10 -2.51 16.21
CA PRO A 162 1.67 -3.83 16.42
C PRO A 162 2.79 -4.06 15.40
N THR A 163 3.93 -4.54 15.83
CA THR A 163 5.09 -4.84 14.98
C THR A 163 4.84 -6.21 14.31
N THR A 164 4.83 -6.33 13.00
CA THR A 164 4.55 -7.60 12.28
C THR A 164 5.87 -8.31 11.91
N HIS A 165 5.97 -9.57 12.25
CA HIS A 165 7.14 -10.40 11.91
C HIS A 165 7.17 -10.73 10.40
N PRO A 166 8.34 -10.93 9.76
CA PRO A 166 8.42 -11.30 8.33
C PRO A 166 7.55 -12.50 7.92
N THR A 167 7.32 -13.44 8.82
CA THR A 167 6.43 -14.60 8.60
C THR A 167 4.95 -14.18 8.45
N ASP A 168 4.58 -13.03 9.00
CA ASP A 168 3.21 -12.55 8.98
C ASP A 168 2.90 -11.84 7.66
N VAL A 169 3.91 -11.38 6.92
CA VAL A 169 3.74 -10.73 5.61
C VAL A 169 3.05 -11.68 4.62
N THR A 170 3.53 -12.90 4.50
CA THR A 170 2.88 -13.91 3.64
C THR A 170 1.45 -14.16 4.11
N ARG A 171 1.25 -14.34 5.41
CA ARG A 171 -0.08 -14.54 6.00
C ARG A 171 -1.02 -13.34 5.79
N ILE A 172 -0.51 -12.11 5.84
CA ILE A 172 -1.28 -10.90 5.53
C ILE A 172 -1.72 -10.91 4.06
N LEU A 173 -0.81 -11.27 3.15
CA LEU A 173 -1.13 -11.34 1.73
C LEU A 173 -2.12 -12.46 1.42
N ASP A 174 -1.98 -13.63 2.05
CA ASP A 174 -2.90 -14.74 1.92
C ASP A 174 -4.30 -14.34 2.39
N LEU A 175 -4.41 -13.70 3.54
CA LEU A 175 -5.69 -13.23 4.08
C LEU A 175 -6.31 -12.12 3.24
N ALA A 176 -5.51 -11.16 2.76
CA ALA A 176 -5.99 -10.10 1.87
C ALA A 176 -6.49 -10.68 0.54
N ASN A 177 -5.89 -11.78 0.07
CA ASN A 177 -6.28 -12.43 -1.19
C ASN A 177 -7.49 -13.38 -1.04
N ASP A 178 -7.62 -14.10 0.10
CA ASP A 178 -8.61 -15.16 0.29
C ASP A 178 -9.92 -14.72 0.96
N ALA A 179 -9.87 -13.75 1.87
CA ALA A 179 -10.94 -13.54 2.84
C ALA A 179 -11.66 -12.18 2.75
N GLY A 180 -11.55 -11.47 1.66
CA GLY A 180 -12.26 -10.19 1.52
C GLY A 180 -11.40 -8.96 1.84
N GLY A 181 -10.10 -9.06 1.61
CA GLY A 181 -9.25 -7.88 1.55
C GLY A 181 -8.72 -7.38 2.89
N LEU A 182 -8.77 -6.06 3.08
CA LEU A 182 -8.14 -5.39 4.22
C LEU A 182 -8.72 -5.75 5.58
N ASP A 183 -10.00 -6.18 5.66
CA ASP A 183 -10.64 -6.61 6.92
C ASP A 183 -9.97 -7.83 7.55
N ALA A 184 -9.42 -8.72 6.74
CA ALA A 184 -8.67 -9.87 7.22
C ALA A 184 -7.35 -9.46 7.91
N ILE A 185 -6.80 -8.30 7.53
CA ILE A 185 -5.59 -7.74 8.15
C ILE A 185 -5.90 -7.24 9.57
N GLU A 186 -7.10 -6.68 9.80
CA GLU A 186 -7.51 -6.22 11.14
C GLU A 186 -7.57 -7.35 12.17
N GLN A 187 -8.07 -8.53 11.75
CA GLN A 187 -8.12 -9.70 12.62
C GLN A 187 -6.73 -10.14 13.06
N LEU A 188 -5.72 -10.00 12.19
CA LEU A 188 -4.32 -10.29 12.52
C LEU A 188 -3.69 -9.24 13.44
N LEU A 189 -4.00 -7.97 13.22
CA LEU A 189 -3.45 -6.86 13.99
C LEU A 189 -4.18 -6.67 15.33
N GLY A 190 -5.42 -7.16 15.44
CA GLY A 190 -6.25 -7.08 16.64
C GLY A 190 -6.03 -8.21 17.66
N ASP A 191 -5.39 -9.32 17.26
CA ASP A 191 -5.00 -10.39 18.17
C ASP A 191 -3.80 -9.93 18.99
N SER A 192 -4.02 -9.60 20.27
CA SER A 192 -3.02 -9.03 21.18
C SER A 192 -1.82 -9.94 21.48
N ASP A 193 -1.82 -11.18 20.97
CA ASP A 193 -0.72 -12.14 21.03
C ASP A 193 0.11 -12.23 19.74
N ALA A 194 -0.23 -11.43 18.70
CA ALA A 194 0.55 -11.38 17.48
C ALA A 194 1.85 -10.59 17.70
N PRO A 195 3.00 -11.12 17.28
CA PRO A 195 4.28 -10.41 17.45
C PRO A 195 4.30 -9.13 16.62
N ALA A 196 4.84 -8.08 17.22
CA ALA A 196 4.92 -6.75 16.65
C ALA A 196 5.69 -6.68 15.30
N ILE A 197 5.26 -5.83 14.30
CA ILE A 197 6.00 -5.60 13.02
C ILE A 197 7.08 -4.52 13.20
N GLU A 198 8.37 -4.85 13.10
CA GLU A 198 9.45 -3.87 12.91
C GLU A 198 9.75 -3.70 11.41
N PHE A 199 9.62 -2.47 10.92
CA PHE A 199 10.07 -2.09 9.58
C PHE A 199 11.53 -1.67 9.57
#